data_9c65862be2eaa0f17c143de667f12eb0
#
_entry.id   9c65862be2eaa0f17c143de667f12eb0
#
_cell.length_a   1.000
_cell.length_b   1.000
_cell.length_c   1.000
_cell.angle_alpha   90.00
_cell.angle_beta   90.00
_cell.angle_gamma   90.00
#
_symmetry.space_group_name_H-M   'P 1'
#
loop_
_entity.id
_entity.type
_entity.pdbx_description
1 polymer ?
#
loop_
_entity_poly.entity_id
_entity_poly.type
_entity_poly.pdbx_seq_one_letter_code
_entity_poly.pdbx_strand_id
1 'polypeptide(L)'
;MEKLQETPDTPEIFQNDIELYLAKFCEEHNIEDMTKEPQSRWNAALMYINKYVFNDKSILKLNKNINKNNTNCIMDNNFNMYDYDKVEYILYIYYYLCAMYDKECSIIGFSLLTGINRDTIYDWGTKEKKLSTKSCDIAEKLRIFREESLSNKLATGNKNPVGILAILNRHFAWNLPGVSRESSNKTALTAAEIRQQLNQNNAQLTDKQQINAVNNSDTI
;
A
#
# COMPACT_ATOMS: atom_id res chain seq x y z
N MET A 1 -34.33 -19.42 -28.95
CA MET A 1 -33.00 -19.05 -28.44
C MET A 1 -33.03 -17.56 -28.14
N GLU A 2 -33.38 -17.21 -26.92
CA GLU A 2 -33.30 -15.83 -26.42
C GLU A 2 -31.83 -15.44 -26.28
N LYS A 3 -31.43 -14.40 -26.99
CA LYS A 3 -30.15 -13.75 -26.75
C LYS A 3 -30.25 -13.06 -25.37
N LEU A 4 -29.60 -13.61 -24.38
CA LEU A 4 -29.31 -12.91 -23.15
C LEU A 4 -28.63 -11.61 -23.55
N GLN A 5 -29.28 -10.47 -23.31
CA GLN A 5 -28.68 -9.16 -23.36
C GLN A 5 -27.67 -9.11 -22.22
N GLU A 6 -26.39 -9.31 -22.55
CA GLU A 6 -25.29 -9.04 -21.65
C GLU A 6 -25.37 -7.57 -21.24
N THR A 7 -25.70 -7.34 -19.99
CA THR A 7 -25.63 -5.99 -19.42
C THR A 7 -24.18 -5.58 -19.36
N PRO A 8 -23.76 -4.42 -19.89
CA PRO A 8 -22.35 -4.03 -20.04
C PRO A 8 -21.61 -3.71 -18.74
N ASP A 9 -22.15 -4.12 -17.62
CA ASP A 9 -21.64 -3.73 -16.28
C ASP A 9 -21.33 -4.94 -15.36
N THR A 10 -21.22 -6.16 -15.92
CA THR A 10 -20.86 -7.33 -15.09
C THR A 10 -19.36 -7.36 -14.81
N PRO A 11 -18.95 -7.62 -13.56
CA PRO A 11 -17.54 -7.69 -13.16
C PRO A 11 -16.69 -8.65 -14.00
N GLU A 12 -17.27 -9.73 -14.50
CA GLU A 12 -16.62 -10.73 -15.33
C GLU A 12 -16.03 -10.18 -16.64
N ILE A 13 -16.61 -9.11 -17.21
CA ILE A 13 -16.12 -8.50 -18.44
C ILE A 13 -14.72 -7.90 -18.21
N PHE A 14 -14.50 -7.21 -17.10
CA PHE A 14 -13.20 -6.61 -16.82
C PHE A 14 -12.10 -7.64 -16.62
N GLN A 15 -12.38 -8.76 -15.99
CA GLN A 15 -11.40 -9.83 -15.83
C GLN A 15 -11.00 -10.39 -17.19
N ASN A 16 -11.95 -10.75 -18.01
CA ASN A 16 -11.71 -11.31 -19.34
C ASN A 16 -10.92 -10.35 -20.24
N ASP A 17 -11.24 -9.05 -20.19
CA ASP A 17 -10.54 -8.04 -20.99
C ASP A 17 -9.11 -7.81 -20.49
N ILE A 18 -8.89 -7.74 -19.19
CA ILE A 18 -7.56 -7.60 -18.60
C ILE A 18 -6.67 -8.80 -18.99
N GLU A 19 -7.17 -10.00 -18.82
CA GLU A 19 -6.45 -11.23 -19.18
C GLU A 19 -6.19 -11.33 -20.69
N LEU A 20 -7.17 -10.96 -21.52
CA LEU A 20 -7.03 -10.93 -22.97
C LEU A 20 -5.93 -9.97 -23.42
N TYR A 21 -5.92 -8.74 -22.91
CA TYR A 21 -4.91 -7.75 -23.29
C TYR A 21 -3.54 -8.04 -22.69
N LEU A 22 -3.48 -8.74 -21.54
CA LEU A 22 -2.22 -9.27 -21.02
C LEU A 22 -1.66 -10.34 -21.97
N ALA A 23 -2.49 -11.28 -22.43
CA ALA A 23 -2.10 -12.30 -23.38
C ALA A 23 -1.62 -11.70 -24.71
N LYS A 24 -2.33 -10.71 -25.25
CA LYS A 24 -1.91 -9.98 -26.45
C LYS A 24 -0.58 -9.27 -26.27
N PHE A 25 -0.35 -8.64 -25.11
CA PHE A 25 0.95 -8.03 -24.79
C PHE A 25 2.06 -9.06 -24.80
N CYS A 26 1.84 -10.24 -24.21
CA CYS A 26 2.82 -11.31 -24.22
C CYS A 26 3.12 -11.81 -25.64
N GLU A 27 2.10 -11.98 -26.48
CA GLU A 27 2.24 -12.38 -27.88
C GLU A 27 3.03 -11.35 -28.69
N GLU A 28 2.65 -10.07 -28.63
CA GLU A 28 3.31 -8.96 -29.35
C GLU A 28 4.79 -8.79 -28.98
N HIS A 29 5.16 -9.13 -27.74
CA HIS A 29 6.52 -8.97 -27.23
C HIS A 29 7.30 -10.28 -27.13
N ASN A 30 6.76 -11.39 -27.67
CA ASN A 30 7.34 -12.74 -27.63
C ASN A 30 7.72 -13.19 -26.19
N ILE A 31 6.82 -12.94 -25.24
CA ILE A 31 6.99 -13.32 -23.84
C ILE A 31 6.31 -14.68 -23.63
N GLU A 32 7.11 -15.72 -23.41
CA GLU A 32 6.60 -17.08 -23.15
C GLU A 32 6.13 -17.24 -21.70
N ASP A 33 6.82 -16.58 -20.77
CA ASP A 33 6.57 -16.73 -19.34
C ASP A 33 6.77 -15.38 -18.61
N MET A 34 5.67 -14.73 -18.26
CA MET A 34 5.69 -13.45 -17.57
C MET A 34 6.36 -13.55 -16.19
N THR A 35 6.42 -14.72 -15.54
CA THR A 35 7.08 -14.87 -14.24
C THR A 35 8.57 -14.56 -14.30
N LYS A 36 9.22 -14.89 -15.43
CA LYS A 36 10.65 -14.65 -15.67
C LYS A 36 10.99 -13.22 -16.04
N GLU A 37 9.99 -12.44 -16.47
CA GLU A 37 10.17 -11.06 -16.87
C GLU A 37 10.43 -10.12 -15.68
N PRO A 38 11.22 -9.04 -15.85
CA PRO A 38 11.44 -8.07 -14.80
C PRO A 38 10.18 -7.26 -14.47
N GLN A 39 10.13 -6.66 -13.27
CA GLN A 39 9.02 -5.81 -12.85
C GLN A 39 8.73 -4.65 -13.82
N SER A 40 9.74 -4.13 -14.49
CA SER A 40 9.58 -3.08 -15.51
C SER A 40 8.75 -3.53 -16.71
N ARG A 41 8.95 -4.79 -17.15
CA ARG A 41 8.15 -5.38 -18.23
C ARG A 41 6.69 -5.59 -17.80
N TRP A 42 6.49 -6.05 -16.58
CA TRP A 42 5.16 -6.13 -15.97
C TRP A 42 4.46 -4.77 -15.96
N ASN A 43 5.15 -3.74 -15.51
CA ASN A 43 4.59 -2.38 -15.49
C ASN A 43 4.21 -1.89 -16.91
N ALA A 44 5.00 -2.26 -17.93
CA ALA A 44 4.64 -1.96 -19.33
C ALA A 44 3.37 -2.71 -19.77
N ALA A 45 3.21 -3.98 -19.37
CA ALA A 45 1.97 -4.73 -19.61
C ALA A 45 0.75 -4.08 -18.96
N LEU A 46 0.88 -3.59 -17.72
CA LEU A 46 -0.21 -2.87 -17.04
C LEU A 46 -0.60 -1.58 -17.78
N MET A 47 0.38 -0.83 -18.30
CA MET A 47 0.12 0.35 -19.12
C MET A 47 -0.56 -0.01 -20.45
N TYR A 48 -0.17 -1.13 -21.06
CA TYR A 48 -0.81 -1.63 -22.26
C TYR A 48 -2.27 -2.00 -22.01
N ILE A 49 -2.55 -2.73 -20.93
CA ILE A 49 -3.92 -3.05 -20.52
C ILE A 49 -4.74 -1.77 -20.28
N ASN A 50 -4.15 -0.80 -19.56
CA ASN A 50 -4.82 0.49 -19.32
C ASN A 50 -5.26 1.17 -20.61
N LYS A 51 -4.39 1.17 -21.61
CA LYS A 51 -4.65 1.81 -22.90
C LYS A 51 -5.87 1.22 -23.62
N TYR A 52 -6.12 -0.07 -23.49
CA TYR A 52 -7.16 -0.75 -24.24
C TYR A 52 -8.42 -1.04 -23.44
N VAL A 53 -8.29 -1.33 -22.13
CA VAL A 53 -9.43 -1.68 -21.26
C VAL A 53 -9.97 -0.44 -20.55
N PHE A 54 -9.08 0.44 -20.06
CA PHE A 54 -9.45 1.62 -19.27
C PHE A 54 -9.26 2.95 -20.04
N ASN A 55 -9.29 2.89 -21.37
CA ASN A 55 -9.16 4.06 -22.24
C ASN A 55 -10.19 5.12 -21.92
N ASP A 56 -11.43 4.73 -21.68
CA ASP A 56 -12.46 5.62 -21.18
C ASP A 56 -12.38 5.75 -19.65
N LYS A 57 -11.83 6.88 -19.19
CA LYS A 57 -11.73 7.20 -17.76
C LYS A 57 -13.08 7.27 -17.04
N SER A 58 -14.20 7.25 -17.79
CA SER A 58 -15.54 7.24 -17.20
C SER A 58 -15.95 5.87 -16.67
N ILE A 59 -15.33 4.78 -17.14
CA ILE A 59 -15.66 3.40 -16.77
C ILE A 59 -15.57 3.17 -15.25
N LEU A 60 -14.56 3.78 -14.61
CA LEU A 60 -14.34 3.68 -13.17
C LEU A 60 -15.05 4.79 -12.37
N LYS A 61 -15.81 5.64 -13.02
CA LYS A 61 -16.54 6.74 -12.38
C LYS A 61 -17.99 6.36 -12.19
N LEU A 62 -18.56 6.89 -11.11
CA LEU A 62 -20.00 6.79 -10.87
C LEU A 62 -20.78 7.42 -12.05
N ASN A 63 -21.72 6.67 -12.60
CA ASN A 63 -22.67 7.22 -13.58
C ASN A 63 -23.57 8.26 -12.92
N LYS A 64 -23.30 9.54 -13.13
CA LYS A 64 -24.09 10.66 -12.58
C LYS A 64 -25.58 10.64 -13.01
N ASN A 65 -25.95 9.79 -13.96
CA ASN A 65 -27.31 9.77 -14.52
C ASN A 65 -28.34 8.95 -13.72
N ILE A 66 -27.93 8.15 -12.74
CA ILE A 66 -28.86 7.25 -12.03
C ILE A 66 -29.60 7.93 -10.87
N ASN A 67 -29.16 9.10 -10.38
CA ASN A 67 -29.70 9.67 -9.14
C ASN A 67 -30.27 11.08 -9.26
N LYS A 68 -30.86 11.46 -10.40
CA LYS A 68 -31.59 12.75 -10.49
C LYS A 68 -32.88 12.81 -9.66
N ASN A 69 -33.35 11.70 -9.12
CA ASN A 69 -34.63 11.64 -8.38
C ASN A 69 -34.48 11.51 -6.86
N ASN A 70 -33.26 11.47 -6.30
CA ASN A 70 -33.08 11.47 -4.86
C ASN A 70 -32.36 12.74 -4.43
N THR A 71 -33.15 13.74 -4.06
CA THR A 71 -32.77 15.09 -3.68
C THR A 71 -32.11 15.19 -2.30
N ASN A 72 -31.44 14.19 -1.80
CA ASN A 72 -30.59 14.34 -0.63
C ASN A 72 -29.14 14.52 -1.08
N CYS A 73 -28.81 15.79 -1.25
CA CYS A 73 -27.52 16.37 -1.59
C CYS A 73 -26.36 15.70 -0.87
N ILE A 74 -25.78 14.69 -1.50
CA ILE A 74 -24.35 14.47 -1.30
C ILE A 74 -23.69 15.56 -2.13
N MET A 75 -23.05 16.50 -1.46
CA MET A 75 -22.32 17.59 -2.09
C MET A 75 -21.50 17.04 -3.26
N ASP A 76 -21.51 17.74 -4.39
CA ASP A 76 -20.66 17.53 -5.56
C ASP A 76 -19.19 17.79 -5.22
N ASN A 77 -18.68 17.06 -4.24
CA ASN A 77 -17.27 17.04 -3.95
C ASN A 77 -16.63 16.12 -5.00
N ASN A 78 -15.67 16.63 -5.74
CA ASN A 78 -14.84 15.90 -6.72
C ASN A 78 -14.21 14.61 -6.14
N PHE A 79 -14.38 14.34 -4.86
CA PHE A 79 -13.83 13.24 -4.09
C PHE A 79 -14.59 11.90 -4.24
N ASN A 80 -15.87 11.91 -4.62
CA ASN A 80 -16.69 10.71 -4.80
C ASN A 80 -16.93 10.39 -6.29
N MET A 81 -15.88 10.56 -7.11
CA MET A 81 -16.01 10.35 -8.55
C MET A 81 -15.92 8.88 -8.98
N TYR A 82 -15.43 7.99 -8.12
CA TYR A 82 -15.15 6.60 -8.47
C TYR A 82 -16.24 5.66 -7.99
N ASP A 83 -16.53 4.65 -8.82
CA ASP A 83 -17.30 3.48 -8.42
C ASP A 83 -16.37 2.54 -7.63
N TYR A 84 -16.41 2.67 -6.31
CA TYR A 84 -15.51 1.93 -5.44
C TYR A 84 -15.72 0.41 -5.48
N ASP A 85 -16.91 -0.07 -5.84
CA ASP A 85 -17.17 -1.51 -5.97
C ASP A 85 -16.43 -2.06 -7.19
N LYS A 86 -16.46 -1.34 -8.32
CA LYS A 86 -15.68 -1.68 -9.51
C LYS A 86 -14.17 -1.59 -9.25
N VAL A 87 -13.73 -0.52 -8.60
CA VAL A 87 -12.31 -0.32 -8.27
C VAL A 87 -11.78 -1.43 -7.36
N GLU A 88 -12.56 -1.83 -6.35
CA GLU A 88 -12.21 -2.92 -5.46
C GLU A 88 -12.13 -4.26 -6.21
N TYR A 89 -13.08 -4.54 -7.09
CA TYR A 89 -13.05 -5.74 -7.91
C TYR A 89 -11.79 -5.80 -8.79
N ILE A 90 -11.43 -4.69 -9.45
CA ILE A 90 -10.20 -4.61 -10.24
C ILE A 90 -8.95 -4.76 -9.37
N LEU A 91 -8.99 -4.29 -8.12
CA LEU A 91 -7.91 -4.50 -7.18
C LEU A 91 -7.66 -5.99 -6.91
N TYR A 92 -8.72 -6.79 -6.76
CA TYR A 92 -8.59 -8.24 -6.58
C TYR A 92 -8.02 -8.93 -7.82
N ILE A 93 -8.45 -8.52 -9.02
CA ILE A 93 -7.87 -9.03 -10.28
C ILE A 93 -6.38 -8.69 -10.33
N TYR A 94 -6.02 -7.44 -10.04
CA TYR A 94 -4.63 -6.98 -10.03
C TYR A 94 -3.77 -7.80 -9.06
N TYR A 95 -4.27 -8.00 -7.83
CA TYR A 95 -3.57 -8.81 -6.83
C TYR A 95 -3.41 -10.27 -7.29
N TYR A 96 -4.49 -10.87 -7.80
CA TYR A 96 -4.46 -12.23 -8.33
C TYR A 96 -3.39 -12.38 -9.43
N LEU A 97 -3.35 -11.47 -10.38
CA LEU A 97 -2.35 -11.50 -11.46
C LEU A 97 -0.93 -11.27 -10.94
N CYS A 98 -0.74 -10.37 -9.97
CA CYS A 98 0.56 -10.18 -9.32
C CYS A 98 1.04 -11.47 -8.63
N ALA A 99 0.15 -12.19 -7.94
CA ALA A 99 0.46 -13.45 -7.29
C ALA A 99 0.79 -14.55 -8.31
N MET A 100 -0.02 -14.66 -9.38
CA MET A 100 0.17 -15.66 -10.45
C MET A 100 1.52 -15.50 -11.17
N TYR A 101 1.97 -14.27 -11.37
CA TYR A 101 3.19 -13.98 -12.13
C TYR A 101 4.40 -13.60 -11.27
N ASP A 102 4.34 -13.80 -9.95
CA ASP A 102 5.40 -13.42 -9.00
C ASP A 102 5.84 -11.96 -9.15
N LYS A 103 4.87 -11.04 -9.29
CA LYS A 103 5.12 -9.61 -9.42
C LYS A 103 4.85 -8.87 -8.12
N GLU A 104 5.50 -7.72 -7.95
CA GLU A 104 5.22 -6.86 -6.80
C GLU A 104 3.85 -6.19 -6.97
N CYS A 105 2.97 -6.37 -5.99
CA CYS A 105 1.75 -5.60 -5.88
C CYS A 105 2.10 -4.21 -5.32
N SER A 106 1.87 -3.16 -6.08
CA SER A 106 2.23 -1.80 -5.67
C SER A 106 1.16 -0.77 -6.05
N ILE A 107 1.11 0.34 -5.30
CA ILE A 107 0.23 1.48 -5.61
C ILE A 107 0.50 2.03 -7.01
N ILE A 108 1.79 2.07 -7.41
CA ILE A 108 2.18 2.51 -8.75
C ILE A 108 1.65 1.54 -9.80
N GLY A 109 1.81 0.23 -9.60
CA GLY A 109 1.29 -0.77 -10.53
C GLY A 109 -0.23 -0.70 -10.68
N PHE A 110 -0.96 -0.55 -9.58
CA PHE A 110 -2.41 -0.35 -9.61
C PHE A 110 -2.81 0.94 -10.32
N SER A 111 -2.07 2.04 -10.11
CA SER A 111 -2.25 3.30 -10.84
C SER A 111 -1.99 3.13 -12.35
N LEU A 112 -0.96 2.38 -12.74
CA LEU A 112 -0.66 2.09 -14.15
C LEU A 112 -1.76 1.26 -14.81
N LEU A 113 -2.34 0.30 -14.09
CA LEU A 113 -3.44 -0.53 -14.60
C LEU A 113 -4.72 0.28 -14.78
N THR A 114 -5.15 1.02 -13.76
CA THR A 114 -6.47 1.67 -13.72
C THR A 114 -6.49 3.08 -14.28
N GLY A 115 -5.32 3.74 -14.39
CA GLY A 115 -5.22 5.15 -14.71
C GLY A 115 -5.65 6.08 -13.57
N ILE A 116 -5.98 5.56 -12.39
CA ILE A 116 -6.25 6.37 -11.20
C ILE A 116 -4.93 6.98 -10.72
N ASN A 117 -4.92 8.29 -10.48
CA ASN A 117 -3.70 8.95 -10.03
C ASN A 117 -3.23 8.36 -8.69
N ARG A 118 -1.94 8.10 -8.59
CA ARG A 118 -1.26 7.61 -7.38
C ARG A 118 -1.60 8.45 -6.15
N ASP A 119 -1.60 9.76 -6.28
CA ASP A 119 -1.86 10.67 -5.16
C ASP A 119 -3.32 10.56 -4.68
N THR A 120 -4.26 10.29 -5.59
CA THR A 120 -5.66 9.98 -5.23
C THR A 120 -5.74 8.70 -4.37
N ILE A 121 -4.99 7.66 -4.74
CA ILE A 121 -4.97 6.40 -3.97
C ILE A 121 -4.33 6.62 -2.58
N TYR A 122 -3.28 7.43 -2.49
CA TYR A 122 -2.69 7.81 -1.20
C TYR A 122 -3.67 8.61 -0.34
N ASP A 123 -4.39 9.55 -0.94
CA ASP A 123 -5.42 10.34 -0.25
C ASP A 123 -6.54 9.46 0.35
N TRP A 124 -6.88 8.34 -0.31
CA TRP A 124 -7.84 7.37 0.23
C TRP A 124 -7.36 6.73 1.54
N GLY A 125 -6.06 6.49 1.68
CA GLY A 125 -5.45 5.93 2.89
C GLY A 125 -5.20 6.94 4.01
N THR A 126 -5.42 8.24 3.77
CA THR A 126 -5.12 9.29 4.74
C THR A 126 -6.33 9.51 5.66
N LYS A 127 -6.15 9.25 6.97
CA LYS A 127 -7.23 9.37 7.97
C LYS A 127 -7.82 10.77 8.10
N GLU A 128 -7.06 11.79 7.73
CA GLU A 128 -7.48 13.19 7.79
C GLU A 128 -8.53 13.54 6.73
N LYS A 129 -8.46 12.87 5.58
CA LYS A 129 -9.40 13.04 4.47
C LYS A 129 -10.35 11.84 4.40
N LYS A 130 -11.23 11.67 5.38
CA LYS A 130 -12.25 10.59 5.37
C LYS A 130 -13.23 10.77 4.22
N LEU A 131 -12.86 10.34 3.04
CA LEU A 131 -13.65 10.48 1.82
C LEU A 131 -14.80 9.45 1.77
N SER A 132 -14.51 8.20 2.06
CA SER A 132 -15.48 7.13 2.22
C SER A 132 -14.83 5.94 2.91
N THR A 133 -15.63 5.12 3.60
CA THR A 133 -15.12 3.87 4.21
C THR A 133 -14.55 2.95 3.15
N LYS A 134 -15.24 2.77 2.02
CA LYS A 134 -14.79 1.89 0.92
C LYS A 134 -13.46 2.34 0.30
N SER A 135 -13.25 3.64 0.13
CA SER A 135 -11.95 4.13 -0.40
C SER A 135 -10.80 3.85 0.56
N CYS A 136 -11.03 4.01 1.88
CA CYS A 136 -10.05 3.67 2.89
C CYS A 136 -9.73 2.17 2.89
N ASP A 137 -10.75 1.32 2.75
CA ASP A 137 -10.60 -0.14 2.70
C ASP A 137 -9.78 -0.57 1.46
N ILE A 138 -10.01 0.04 0.30
CA ILE A 138 -9.23 -0.21 -0.92
C ILE A 138 -7.76 0.14 -0.71
N ALA A 139 -7.47 1.30 -0.14
CA ALA A 139 -6.11 1.74 0.13
C ALA A 139 -5.40 0.82 1.14
N GLU A 140 -6.11 0.38 2.19
CA GLU A 140 -5.58 -0.53 3.20
C GLU A 140 -5.34 -1.93 2.61
N LYS A 141 -6.28 -2.48 1.81
CA LYS A 141 -6.08 -3.75 1.11
C LYS A 141 -4.86 -3.71 0.19
N LEU A 142 -4.68 -2.61 -0.56
CA LEU A 142 -3.52 -2.45 -1.43
C LEU A 142 -2.21 -2.41 -0.62
N ARG A 143 -2.22 -1.81 0.57
CA ARG A 143 -1.10 -1.80 1.50
C ARG A 143 -0.76 -3.20 2.00
N ILE A 144 -1.79 -3.95 2.43
CA ILE A 144 -1.66 -5.35 2.91
C ILE A 144 -1.14 -6.24 1.78
N PHE A 145 -1.70 -6.16 0.58
CA PHE A 145 -1.26 -6.96 -0.57
C PHE A 145 0.20 -6.67 -0.95
N ARG A 146 0.62 -5.42 -0.83
CA ARG A 146 2.02 -5.06 -1.05
C ARG A 146 2.94 -5.67 0.00
N GLU A 147 2.57 -5.60 1.27
CA GLU A 147 3.33 -6.18 2.37
C GLU A 147 3.49 -7.69 2.18
N GLU A 148 2.40 -8.39 1.87
CA GLU A 148 2.39 -9.82 1.62
C GLU A 148 3.27 -10.20 0.42
N SER A 149 3.16 -9.49 -0.72
CA SER A 149 3.98 -9.78 -1.90
C SER A 149 5.48 -9.61 -1.64
N LEU A 150 5.87 -8.63 -0.82
CA LEU A 150 7.26 -8.42 -0.42
C LEU A 150 7.74 -9.47 0.59
N SER A 151 6.88 -9.83 1.55
CA SER A 151 7.16 -10.88 2.54
C SER A 151 7.39 -12.23 1.86
N ASN A 152 6.52 -12.61 0.90
CA ASN A 152 6.67 -13.84 0.13
C ASN A 152 7.98 -13.85 -0.68
N LYS A 153 8.36 -12.73 -1.29
CA LYS A 153 9.64 -12.60 -2.01
C LYS A 153 10.86 -12.69 -1.09
N LEU A 154 10.73 -12.21 0.15
CA LEU A 154 11.76 -12.35 1.15
C LEU A 154 11.91 -13.82 1.58
N ALA A 155 10.79 -14.52 1.81
CA ALA A 155 10.77 -15.92 2.23
C ALA A 155 11.31 -16.87 1.16
N THR A 156 11.05 -16.60 -0.13
CA THR A 156 11.54 -17.44 -1.23
C THR A 156 13.03 -17.27 -1.53
N GLY A 157 13.67 -16.21 -1.03
CA GLY A 157 15.11 -15.98 -1.16
C GLY A 157 15.61 -15.68 -2.58
N ASN A 158 14.75 -15.62 -3.57
CA ASN A 158 15.11 -15.47 -4.98
C ASN A 158 15.58 -14.05 -5.38
N LYS A 159 15.45 -13.08 -4.48
CA LYS A 159 15.81 -11.66 -4.72
C LYS A 159 16.65 -11.13 -3.56
N ASN A 160 17.31 -9.99 -3.77
CA ASN A 160 18.13 -9.37 -2.73
C ASN A 160 17.33 -9.13 -1.44
N PRO A 161 17.57 -9.92 -0.38
CA PRO A 161 16.78 -9.85 0.85
C PRO A 161 16.99 -8.51 1.59
N VAL A 162 18.16 -7.90 1.46
CA VAL A 162 18.49 -6.63 2.14
C VAL A 162 17.62 -5.50 1.60
N GLY A 163 17.45 -5.44 0.27
CA GLY A 163 16.59 -4.44 -0.36
C GLY A 163 15.12 -4.59 0.05
N ILE A 164 14.61 -5.82 0.09
CA ILE A 164 13.23 -6.11 0.50
C ILE A 164 13.02 -5.76 1.97
N LEU A 165 13.93 -6.17 2.86
CA LEU A 165 13.88 -5.82 4.28
C LEU A 165 13.92 -4.31 4.52
N ALA A 166 14.73 -3.58 3.76
CA ALA A 166 14.77 -2.11 3.85
C ALA A 166 13.41 -1.48 3.50
N ILE A 167 12.72 -2.00 2.48
CA ILE A 167 11.37 -1.55 2.10
C ILE A 167 10.35 -1.91 3.17
N LEU A 168 10.36 -3.15 3.66
CA LEU A 168 9.45 -3.63 4.71
C LEU A 168 9.64 -2.86 6.02
N ASN A 169 10.88 -2.59 6.40
CA ASN A 169 11.19 -1.78 7.57
C ASN A 169 10.66 -0.36 7.42
N ARG A 170 10.94 0.30 6.29
CA ARG A 170 10.57 1.69 6.06
C ARG A 170 9.05 1.89 6.01
N HIS A 171 8.30 0.98 5.35
CA HIS A 171 6.88 1.18 5.06
C HIS A 171 5.94 0.41 5.94
N PHE A 172 6.39 -0.71 6.55
CA PHE A 172 5.56 -1.64 7.32
C PHE A 172 6.07 -1.86 8.75
N ALA A 173 7.09 -1.13 9.16
CA ALA A 173 7.69 -1.20 10.49
C ALA A 173 8.21 -2.61 10.88
N TRP A 174 8.68 -3.38 9.92
CA TRP A 174 9.36 -4.64 10.16
C TRP A 174 10.72 -4.37 10.77
N ASN A 175 10.94 -4.89 12.00
CA ASN A 175 12.23 -4.72 12.69
C ASN A 175 13.09 -5.96 12.48
N LEU A 176 14.36 -5.75 12.12
CA LEU A 176 15.35 -6.81 12.19
C LEU A 176 15.58 -7.18 13.67
N PRO A 177 15.69 -8.49 14.01
CA PRO A 177 16.07 -8.93 15.35
C PRO A 177 17.39 -8.25 15.76
N GLY A 178 17.42 -7.59 16.90
CA GLY A 178 18.60 -6.91 17.44
C GLY A 178 18.78 -5.45 17.00
N VAL A 179 17.98 -4.93 16.09
CA VAL A 179 17.93 -3.49 15.82
C VAL A 179 16.87 -2.89 16.74
N SER A 180 17.31 -2.20 17.79
CA SER A 180 16.38 -1.42 18.60
C SER A 180 15.69 -0.43 17.69
N ARG A 181 14.39 -0.22 17.88
CA ARG A 181 13.68 0.91 17.29
C ARG A 181 14.37 2.17 17.79
N GLU A 182 15.28 2.73 17.04
CA GLU A 182 15.53 4.15 17.16
C GLU A 182 14.19 4.77 16.76
N SER A 183 13.45 5.17 17.79
CA SER A 183 12.21 5.90 17.59
C SER A 183 12.62 7.16 16.84
N SER A 184 12.29 7.20 15.55
CA SER A 184 12.47 8.38 14.69
C SER A 184 11.70 9.60 15.21
N ASN A 185 11.07 9.49 16.36
CA ASN A 185 10.30 10.49 17.08
C ASN A 185 10.91 10.90 18.42
N LYS A 186 12.17 10.58 18.70
CA LYS A 186 12.86 11.35 19.73
C LYS A 186 13.14 12.73 19.14
N THR A 187 12.20 13.64 19.35
CA THR A 187 12.49 15.08 19.31
C THR A 187 13.81 15.25 20.03
N ALA A 188 14.83 15.80 19.36
CA ALA A 188 16.13 16.03 19.98
C ALA A 188 15.87 16.73 21.31
N LEU A 189 16.32 16.13 22.41
CA LEU A 189 16.12 16.68 23.73
C LEU A 189 16.67 18.12 23.74
N THR A 190 15.88 19.05 24.20
CA THR A 190 16.34 20.42 24.36
C THR A 190 17.50 20.48 25.38
N ALA A 191 18.36 21.48 25.27
CA ALA A 191 19.47 21.65 26.21
C ALA A 191 18.99 21.72 27.67
N ALA A 192 17.74 22.15 27.92
CA ALA A 192 17.13 22.18 29.25
C ALA A 192 16.79 20.76 29.74
N GLU A 193 16.23 19.92 28.90
CA GLU A 193 15.89 18.52 29.23
C GLU A 193 17.14 17.67 29.47
N ILE A 194 18.20 17.90 28.67
CA ILE A 194 19.50 17.22 28.89
C ILE A 194 20.08 17.61 30.25
N ARG A 195 20.03 18.90 30.61
CA ARG A 195 20.51 19.37 31.93
C ARG A 195 19.70 18.78 33.07
N GLN A 196 18.40 18.66 32.91
CA GLN A 196 17.52 18.07 33.91
C GLN A 196 17.82 16.58 34.11
N GLN A 197 18.03 15.80 33.03
CA GLN A 197 18.42 14.39 33.11
C GLN A 197 19.82 14.20 33.73
N LEU A 198 20.77 15.04 33.42
CA LEU A 198 22.10 15.00 34.03
C LEU A 198 22.04 15.32 35.53
N ASN A 199 21.25 16.29 35.98
CA ASN A 199 21.08 16.60 37.38
C ASN A 199 20.39 15.45 38.15
N GLN A 200 19.40 14.79 37.57
CA GLN A 200 18.76 13.61 38.16
C GLN A 200 19.73 12.42 38.28
N ASN A 201 20.53 12.18 37.28
CA ASN A 201 21.52 11.10 37.33
C ASN A 201 22.64 11.41 38.37
N ASN A 202 23.07 12.65 38.48
CA ASN A 202 24.06 13.06 39.47
C ASN A 202 23.50 12.94 40.91
N ALA A 203 22.23 13.29 41.12
CA ALA A 203 21.58 13.11 42.42
C ALA A 203 21.53 11.61 42.83
N GLN A 204 21.17 10.72 41.92
CA GLN A 204 21.16 9.27 42.17
C GLN A 204 22.55 8.69 42.44
N LEU A 205 23.61 9.23 41.83
CA LEU A 205 24.98 8.80 42.08
C LEU A 205 25.44 9.27 43.46
N THR A 206 25.05 10.46 43.92
CA THR A 206 25.40 11.00 45.25
C THR A 206 24.72 10.21 46.34
N ASP A 207 23.42 9.86 46.17
CA ASP A 207 22.68 9.02 47.12
C ASP A 207 23.29 7.64 47.23
N LYS A 208 23.70 6.98 46.13
CA LYS A 208 24.37 5.69 46.14
C LYS A 208 25.75 5.75 46.84
N GLN A 209 26.50 6.84 46.70
CA GLN A 209 27.77 7.03 47.39
C GLN A 209 27.58 7.22 48.91
N GLN A 210 26.55 7.95 49.34
CA GLN A 210 26.20 8.11 50.76
C GLN A 210 25.77 6.78 51.39
N ILE A 211 24.96 5.97 50.71
CA ILE A 211 24.53 4.64 51.21
C ILE A 211 25.73 3.72 51.38
N ASN A 212 26.69 3.75 50.44
CA ASN A 212 27.91 2.92 50.54
C ASN A 212 28.86 3.39 51.64
N ALA A 213 28.89 4.70 51.94
CA ALA A 213 29.70 5.27 53.04
C ALA A 213 29.13 4.91 54.41
N VAL A 214 27.79 4.87 54.56
CA VAL A 214 27.14 4.44 55.81
C VAL A 214 27.34 2.95 56.08
N ASN A 215 27.25 2.11 55.07
CA ASN A 215 27.42 0.69 55.22
C ASN A 215 28.87 0.24 55.54
N ASN A 216 29.86 1.08 55.26
CA ASN A 216 31.27 0.81 55.59
C ASN A 216 31.67 1.34 56.98
N SER A 217 30.81 2.14 57.67
CA SER A 217 31.09 2.63 59.01
C SER A 217 30.58 1.72 60.14
N ASP A 218 29.73 0.72 59.81
CA ASP A 218 29.13 -0.23 60.76
C ASP A 218 29.94 -1.57 60.90
N THR A 219 31.16 -1.58 60.35
CA THR A 219 32.03 -2.80 60.40
C THR A 219 33.35 -2.49 61.07
N ILE A 220 33.33 -1.98 62.32
CA ILE A 220 34.51 -1.93 63.25
C ILE A 220 34.03 -2.37 64.63
#